data_5a619f7e09a5c13efe970ee3f9706866
#
_entry.id   5a619f7e09a5c13efe970ee3f9706866
#
_cell.length_a   1.000
_cell.length_b   1.000
_cell.length_c   1.000
_cell.angle_alpha   90.00
_cell.angle_beta   90.00
_cell.angle_gamma   90.00
#
_symmetry.space_group_name_H-M   'P 1'
#
loop_
_entity.id
_entity.type
_entity.pdbx_description
1 polymer ?
#
loop_
_entity_poly.entity_id
_entity_poly.type
_entity_poly.pdbx_seq_one_letter_code
_entity_poly.pdbx_strand_id
1 'polypeptide(L)'
;MNQGGTADITVLESLTFKTVFFIIRGNYMYYPSLEMLEEMDLSQYDLVPIKKEIYSDMITPIELMRKLKQYSKHVYMLESHEDKNKWGRYTFIGFDPKSEITCYNKMMKVDDKIFKVTHPKEYIRKVLNEHRSLKLEGFPTFTGGLVGYFSFDYFKYSEPSIIKNQKDNGFNDVDLMLFDKVICFDHFKQKLILIVNIGTNDLQKNYKKGIKELDELDYIIRKHVKTLVQPLKLLEDFKPVLSKEEYCQMVEKGIDYIKEGDIFQVVLSNRLYAKATGSLFDSYRVLRTTNPSPYMFYFASDNIEVAGASPETLIKLEETKLTTFPIAGTRKRGKDDQEDQQLIDDLLKDEKEVAEHNMLVDLGRNDLGRISKFNSVHVVSYMDILKFSKVIHIASVVSSEIKEEYDALDAVDALLPAGTLSGAPKIRACQIINQLEQNKRGIYGGAIGYLDFTGNMDLCIGIRLAYKRNNEISICSGAGIVYDSVPENEYQECLNKAGAVVEAIKMADGGIDYDSTH
;
A
#
# COMPACT_ATOMS: atom_id res chain seq x y z
N MET A 1 -36.89 -30.12 -49.71
CA MET A 1 -37.75 -28.95 -49.49
C MET A 1 -37.46 -28.48 -48.08
N ASN A 2 -36.50 -27.67 -47.92
CA ASN A 2 -36.41 -26.19 -47.88
C ASN A 2 -37.42 -25.51 -46.97
N GLN A 3 -36.96 -24.90 -45.95
CA GLN A 3 -37.01 -23.51 -45.44
C GLN A 3 -36.65 -23.59 -43.95
N GLY A 4 -35.63 -23.01 -43.37
CA GLY A 4 -35.03 -21.70 -43.56
C GLY A 4 -35.62 -20.76 -42.48
N GLY A 5 -35.01 -20.66 -41.35
CA GLY A 5 -35.32 -19.72 -40.28
C GLY A 5 -33.98 -19.14 -39.78
N THR A 6 -33.54 -18.07 -40.47
CA THR A 6 -32.46 -17.19 -40.00
C THR A 6 -33.02 -16.29 -38.91
N ALA A 7 -32.62 -16.51 -37.66
CA ALA A 7 -32.91 -15.58 -36.56
C ALA A 7 -31.75 -14.57 -36.44
N ASP A 8 -32.15 -13.32 -36.35
CA ASP A 8 -31.42 -12.09 -36.32
C ASP A 8 -30.16 -12.09 -35.40
N ILE A 9 -28.99 -12.11 -36.03
CA ILE A 9 -27.68 -11.82 -35.45
C ILE A 9 -27.34 -10.30 -35.56
N THR A 10 -28.29 -9.47 -36.01
CA THR A 10 -28.00 -8.09 -36.40
C THR A 10 -28.07 -7.06 -35.28
N VAL A 11 -28.45 -7.39 -34.04
CA VAL A 11 -28.63 -6.39 -32.96
C VAL A 11 -27.44 -6.39 -31.97
N LEU A 12 -26.66 -7.46 -31.86
CA LEU A 12 -25.50 -7.52 -30.95
C LEU A 12 -24.19 -7.00 -31.58
N GLU A 13 -24.10 -6.99 -32.92
CA GLU A 13 -22.90 -6.46 -33.61
C GLU A 13 -22.87 -4.94 -33.72
N SER A 14 -23.99 -4.23 -33.53
CA SER A 14 -24.04 -2.78 -33.71
C SER A 14 -23.46 -1.97 -32.55
N LEU A 15 -23.43 -2.53 -31.33
CA LEU A 15 -22.90 -1.83 -30.15
C LEU A 15 -21.38 -2.02 -29.98
N THR A 16 -20.86 -3.22 -30.28
CA THR A 16 -19.41 -3.51 -30.21
C THR A 16 -18.64 -2.88 -31.37
N PHE A 17 -19.22 -2.82 -32.57
CA PHE A 17 -18.57 -2.18 -33.73
C PHE A 17 -18.52 -0.65 -33.62
N LYS A 18 -19.53 -0.01 -33.03
CA LYS A 18 -19.48 1.44 -32.78
C LYS A 18 -18.38 1.82 -31.80
N THR A 19 -18.19 1.07 -30.74
CA THR A 19 -17.12 1.32 -29.75
C THR A 19 -15.73 1.09 -30.35
N VAL A 20 -15.53 0.05 -31.18
CA VAL A 20 -14.26 -0.24 -31.86
C VAL A 20 -13.98 0.71 -33.01
N PHE A 21 -15.01 1.17 -33.75
CA PHE A 21 -14.84 2.12 -34.87
C PHE A 21 -14.62 3.57 -34.42
N PHE A 22 -15.10 3.95 -33.23
CA PHE A 22 -14.80 5.25 -32.63
C PHE A 22 -13.33 5.37 -32.21
N ILE A 23 -12.66 4.27 -31.85
CA ILE A 23 -11.23 4.24 -31.52
C ILE A 23 -10.34 4.44 -32.77
N ILE A 24 -10.83 4.19 -33.98
CA ILE A 24 -10.02 4.21 -35.21
C ILE A 24 -10.19 5.49 -36.06
N ARG A 25 -11.21 6.31 -35.83
CA ARG A 25 -11.50 7.49 -36.67
C ARG A 25 -11.65 8.85 -35.98
N GLY A 26 -11.52 8.92 -34.66
CA GLY A 26 -11.52 10.20 -33.94
C GLY A 26 -10.15 10.43 -33.33
N ASN A 27 -9.51 11.54 -33.63
CA ASN A 27 -8.39 12.10 -32.86
C ASN A 27 -8.85 12.49 -31.45
N TYR A 28 -9.44 11.59 -30.68
CA TYR A 28 -9.70 11.83 -29.27
C TYR A 28 -8.42 11.56 -28.50
N MET A 29 -7.61 12.61 -28.42
CA MET A 29 -6.43 12.64 -27.58
C MET A 29 -6.81 12.55 -26.08
N TYR A 30 -8.06 12.88 -25.74
CA TYR A 30 -8.59 12.94 -24.38
C TYR A 30 -9.87 12.11 -24.24
N TYR A 31 -10.06 11.42 -23.12
CA TYR A 31 -11.24 10.60 -22.85
C TYR A 31 -11.69 10.78 -21.40
N PRO A 32 -13.00 10.87 -21.11
CA PRO A 32 -14.09 11.07 -22.06
C PRO A 32 -14.04 12.46 -22.75
N SER A 33 -14.76 12.64 -23.86
CA SER A 33 -14.94 13.95 -24.47
C SER A 33 -15.92 14.80 -23.65
N LEU A 34 -15.95 16.12 -23.90
CA LEU A 34 -16.90 17.01 -23.20
C LEU A 34 -18.35 16.62 -23.50
N GLU A 35 -18.65 16.31 -24.76
CA GLU A 35 -20.00 15.90 -25.20
C GLU A 35 -20.45 14.63 -24.47
N MET A 36 -19.57 13.64 -24.30
CA MET A 36 -19.89 12.42 -23.52
C MET A 36 -20.20 12.77 -22.06
N LEU A 37 -19.47 13.69 -21.45
CA LEU A 37 -19.71 14.09 -20.06
C LEU A 37 -21.00 14.90 -19.90
N GLU A 38 -21.37 15.72 -20.88
CA GLU A 38 -22.64 16.48 -20.89
C GLU A 38 -23.88 15.57 -21.02
N GLU A 39 -23.71 14.36 -21.57
CA GLU A 39 -24.77 13.35 -21.66
C GLU A 39 -24.91 12.48 -20.40
N MET A 40 -23.93 12.52 -19.46
CA MET A 40 -23.93 11.72 -18.24
C MET A 40 -24.67 12.44 -17.09
N ASP A 41 -25.31 11.66 -16.22
CA ASP A 41 -25.82 12.19 -14.95
C ASP A 41 -24.66 12.30 -13.93
N LEU A 42 -24.14 13.51 -13.78
CA LEU A 42 -23.05 13.85 -12.86
C LEU A 42 -23.56 14.44 -11.53
N SER A 43 -24.87 14.48 -11.29
CA SER A 43 -25.48 15.16 -10.13
C SER A 43 -25.03 14.61 -8.77
N GLN A 44 -24.59 13.35 -8.72
CA GLN A 44 -24.14 12.67 -7.49
C GLN A 44 -22.61 12.77 -7.27
N TYR A 45 -21.88 13.43 -8.16
CA TYR A 45 -20.43 13.47 -8.17
C TYR A 45 -19.90 14.90 -8.16
N ASP A 46 -18.84 15.12 -7.36
CA ASP A 46 -18.13 16.39 -7.31
C ASP A 46 -17.04 16.47 -8.37
N LEU A 47 -16.49 15.30 -8.72
CA LEU A 47 -15.40 15.15 -9.67
C LEU A 47 -15.73 14.14 -10.76
N VAL A 48 -15.05 14.29 -11.90
CA VAL A 48 -15.01 13.28 -12.95
C VAL A 48 -13.58 13.20 -13.51
N PRO A 49 -13.03 11.98 -13.71
CA PRO A 49 -11.70 11.84 -14.27
C PRO A 49 -11.72 12.02 -15.78
N ILE A 50 -10.73 12.73 -16.29
CA ILE A 50 -10.39 12.78 -17.72
C ILE A 50 -8.97 12.27 -17.91
N LYS A 51 -8.70 11.61 -19.03
CA LYS A 51 -7.37 11.04 -19.31
C LYS A 51 -6.86 11.36 -20.69
N LYS A 52 -5.53 11.31 -20.81
CA LYS A 52 -4.77 11.27 -22.04
C LYS A 52 -3.86 10.05 -22.03
N GLU A 53 -3.89 9.26 -23.09
CA GLU A 53 -3.02 8.09 -23.22
C GLU A 53 -1.87 8.37 -24.20
N ILE A 54 -0.65 8.07 -23.79
CA ILE A 54 0.56 8.15 -24.61
C ILE A 54 1.33 6.82 -24.53
N TYR A 55 2.30 6.59 -25.42
CA TYR A 55 3.15 5.40 -25.33
C TYR A 55 4.15 5.52 -24.18
N SER A 56 4.41 4.41 -23.48
CA SER A 56 5.32 4.37 -22.32
C SER A 56 6.77 4.05 -22.67
N ASP A 57 7.09 3.92 -23.96
CA ASP A 57 8.41 3.53 -24.47
C ASP A 57 9.51 4.61 -24.34
N MET A 58 9.11 5.83 -23.99
CA MET A 58 10.01 7.00 -23.94
C MET A 58 10.57 7.26 -22.53
N ILE A 59 10.00 6.68 -21.46
CA ILE A 59 10.40 6.94 -20.09
C ILE A 59 10.06 5.77 -19.18
N THR A 60 10.91 5.50 -18.19
CA THR A 60 10.62 4.52 -17.13
C THR A 60 9.97 5.19 -15.92
N PRO A 61 9.23 4.44 -15.07
CA PRO A 61 8.71 4.96 -13.81
C PRO A 61 9.79 5.59 -12.92
N ILE A 62 10.97 5.00 -12.86
CA ILE A 62 12.11 5.49 -12.08
C ILE A 62 12.60 6.85 -12.60
N GLU A 63 12.79 6.99 -13.92
CA GLU A 63 13.25 8.24 -14.50
C GLU A 63 12.17 9.33 -14.37
N LEU A 64 10.90 8.97 -14.53
CA LEU A 64 9.81 9.91 -14.28
C LEU A 64 9.81 10.39 -12.83
N MET A 65 9.94 9.50 -11.84
CA MET A 65 10.02 9.88 -10.44
C MET A 65 11.19 10.84 -10.17
N ARG A 66 12.37 10.60 -10.76
CA ARG A 66 13.52 11.52 -10.65
C ARG A 66 13.19 12.92 -11.16
N LYS A 67 12.48 13.02 -12.28
CA LYS A 67 12.02 14.29 -12.82
C LYS A 67 11.04 14.99 -11.87
N LEU A 68 10.02 14.28 -11.41
CA LEU A 68 8.97 14.84 -10.57
C LEU A 68 9.49 15.33 -9.22
N LYS A 69 10.50 14.67 -8.64
CA LYS A 69 11.19 15.14 -7.42
C LYS A 69 11.86 16.51 -7.57
N GLN A 70 12.02 17.02 -8.77
CA GLN A 70 12.52 18.39 -9.01
C GLN A 70 11.41 19.43 -9.01
N TYR A 71 10.17 19.00 -9.23
CA TYR A 71 8.98 19.87 -9.22
C TYR A 71 8.31 19.92 -7.85
N SER A 72 8.38 18.83 -7.08
CA SER A 72 7.77 18.74 -5.76
C SER A 72 8.58 17.85 -4.83
N LYS A 73 8.61 18.22 -3.55
CA LYS A 73 9.12 17.36 -2.48
C LYS A 73 8.10 16.27 -2.12
N HIS A 74 6.80 16.55 -2.37
CA HIS A 74 5.69 15.65 -2.12
C HIS A 74 5.45 14.80 -3.36
N VAL A 75 5.85 13.54 -3.29
CA VAL A 75 5.74 12.57 -4.40
C VAL A 75 5.37 11.21 -3.85
N TYR A 76 4.73 10.39 -4.70
CA TYR A 76 4.57 8.97 -4.42
C TYR A 76 4.77 8.13 -5.67
N MET A 77 5.14 6.87 -5.46
CA MET A 77 5.11 5.79 -6.44
C MET A 77 4.62 4.52 -5.75
N LEU A 78 3.55 3.95 -6.29
CA LEU A 78 2.98 2.68 -5.87
C LEU A 78 3.02 1.73 -7.05
N GLU A 79 3.65 0.58 -6.89
CA GLU A 79 3.75 -0.45 -7.93
C GLU A 79 3.62 -1.85 -7.33
N SER A 80 3.28 -2.80 -8.17
CA SER A 80 3.22 -4.21 -7.82
C SER A 80 4.14 -5.01 -8.73
N HIS A 81 4.81 -6.03 -8.20
CA HIS A 81 5.68 -6.92 -8.95
C HIS A 81 5.19 -8.37 -8.97
N GLU A 82 3.91 -8.60 -8.70
CA GLU A 82 3.28 -9.90 -8.93
C GLU A 82 2.82 -10.06 -10.39
N ASP A 83 2.29 -11.26 -10.69
CA ASP A 83 1.88 -11.69 -12.04
C ASP A 83 1.30 -10.54 -12.87
N LYS A 84 2.01 -10.18 -13.94
CA LYS A 84 1.71 -9.06 -14.84
C LYS A 84 0.27 -9.05 -15.39
N ASN A 85 -0.44 -10.17 -15.29
CA ASN A 85 -1.79 -10.31 -15.80
C ASN A 85 -2.88 -9.92 -14.79
N LYS A 86 -2.57 -9.86 -13.49
CA LYS A 86 -3.57 -9.58 -12.44
C LYS A 86 -3.17 -8.45 -11.49
N TRP A 87 -1.98 -8.48 -10.88
CA TRP A 87 -1.58 -7.58 -9.79
C TRP A 87 -0.49 -6.58 -10.21
N GLY A 88 0.47 -7.00 -11.04
CA GLY A 88 1.61 -6.19 -11.49
C GLY A 88 1.34 -5.30 -12.70
N ARG A 89 0.07 -4.99 -13.00
CA ARG A 89 -0.29 -4.28 -14.23
C ARG A 89 0.06 -2.80 -14.18
N TYR A 90 -0.13 -2.14 -13.02
CA TYR A 90 -0.06 -0.68 -12.93
C TYR A 90 1.07 -0.22 -12.02
N THR A 91 1.72 0.89 -12.41
CA THR A 91 2.51 1.74 -11.52
C THR A 91 1.83 3.11 -11.45
N PHE A 92 1.46 3.53 -10.25
CA PHE A 92 0.86 4.84 -10.00
C PHE A 92 1.89 5.80 -9.46
N ILE A 93 1.94 7.00 -10.02
CA ILE A 93 2.87 8.06 -9.63
C ILE A 93 2.10 9.37 -9.50
N GLY A 94 2.38 10.12 -8.44
CA GLY A 94 1.86 11.46 -8.26
C GLY A 94 2.88 12.39 -7.63
N PHE A 95 2.64 13.67 -7.81
CA PHE A 95 3.43 14.76 -7.27
C PHE A 95 2.56 15.99 -7.09
N ASP A 96 3.03 16.94 -6.26
CA ASP A 96 2.37 18.21 -6.03
C ASP A 96 0.90 18.03 -5.58
N PRO A 97 0.67 17.44 -4.38
CA PRO A 97 -0.68 17.20 -3.87
C PRO A 97 -1.44 18.51 -3.66
N LYS A 98 -2.76 18.46 -3.76
CA LYS A 98 -3.63 19.60 -3.44
C LYS A 98 -3.61 19.97 -1.98
N SER A 99 -3.39 19.00 -1.10
CA SER A 99 -3.40 19.17 0.34
C SER A 99 -2.65 18.03 1.02
N GLU A 100 -2.02 18.31 2.15
CA GLU A 100 -1.45 17.35 3.07
C GLU A 100 -2.31 17.29 4.34
N ILE A 101 -2.71 16.08 4.74
CA ILE A 101 -3.56 15.81 5.90
C ILE A 101 -2.76 14.98 6.89
N THR A 102 -2.35 15.54 7.99
CA THR A 102 -1.65 14.82 9.05
C THR A 102 -2.43 14.84 10.35
N CYS A 103 -2.29 13.81 11.16
CA CYS A 103 -2.84 13.77 12.49
C CYS A 103 -1.81 13.26 13.48
N TYR A 104 -1.65 13.98 14.59
CA TYR A 104 -0.78 13.60 15.69
C TYR A 104 -1.51 13.83 17.02
N ASN A 105 -1.73 12.77 17.79
CA ASN A 105 -2.39 12.84 19.10
C ASN A 105 -3.67 13.69 19.10
N LYS A 106 -4.61 13.41 18.19
CA LYS A 106 -5.88 14.14 18.00
C LYS A 106 -5.74 15.58 17.48
N MET A 107 -4.53 16.05 17.21
CA MET A 107 -4.30 17.31 16.54
C MET A 107 -4.15 17.05 15.05
N MET A 108 -5.12 17.49 14.28
CA MET A 108 -5.14 17.42 12.84
C MET A 108 -4.50 18.67 12.26
N LYS A 109 -3.62 18.49 11.29
CA LYS A 109 -3.07 19.56 10.47
C LYS A 109 -3.45 19.29 9.01
N VAL A 110 -4.07 20.27 8.38
CA VAL A 110 -4.44 20.26 6.97
C VAL A 110 -3.87 21.53 6.35
N ASP A 111 -2.83 21.37 5.56
CA ASP A 111 -2.00 22.48 5.09
C ASP A 111 -1.52 23.33 6.29
N ASP A 112 -1.94 24.60 6.35
CA ASP A 112 -1.59 25.53 7.45
C ASP A 112 -2.59 25.52 8.61
N LYS A 113 -3.72 24.79 8.51
CA LYS A 113 -4.77 24.78 9.54
C LYS A 113 -4.54 23.65 10.52
N ILE A 114 -4.54 23.99 11.82
CA ILE A 114 -4.42 23.03 12.92
C ILE A 114 -5.68 23.08 13.77
N PHE A 115 -6.27 21.91 14.04
CA PHE A 115 -7.47 21.80 14.87
C PHE A 115 -7.54 20.43 15.56
N LYS A 116 -8.32 20.35 16.64
CA LYS A 116 -8.51 19.12 17.40
C LYS A 116 -9.65 18.29 16.83
N VAL A 117 -9.46 16.98 16.77
CA VAL A 117 -10.48 16.01 16.35
C VAL A 117 -10.67 14.95 17.44
N THR A 118 -11.83 14.32 17.46
CA THR A 118 -12.10 13.14 18.29
C THR A 118 -11.51 11.92 17.64
N HIS A 119 -11.78 11.74 16.34
CA HIS A 119 -11.29 10.66 15.49
C HIS A 119 -10.89 11.23 14.13
N PRO A 120 -9.68 10.95 13.61
CA PRO A 120 -9.22 11.49 12.32
C PRO A 120 -10.12 11.11 11.14
N LYS A 121 -10.74 9.90 11.17
CA LYS A 121 -11.58 9.42 10.08
C LYS A 121 -12.73 10.36 9.73
N GLU A 122 -13.29 11.07 10.70
CA GLU A 122 -14.43 11.97 10.45
C GLU A 122 -14.05 13.07 9.46
N TYR A 123 -12.87 13.65 9.63
CA TYR A 123 -12.37 14.67 8.71
C TYR A 123 -11.94 14.07 7.37
N ILE A 124 -11.26 12.93 7.38
CA ILE A 124 -10.82 12.24 6.15
C ILE A 124 -12.05 11.85 5.31
N ARG A 125 -13.10 11.33 5.96
CA ARG A 125 -14.38 11.01 5.32
C ARG A 125 -15.02 12.23 4.68
N LYS A 126 -15.00 13.37 5.38
CA LYS A 126 -15.49 14.65 4.84
C LYS A 126 -14.73 15.02 3.57
N VAL A 127 -13.39 14.93 3.57
CA VAL A 127 -12.57 15.21 2.40
C VAL A 127 -12.92 14.30 1.24
N LEU A 128 -13.06 12.99 1.46
CA LEU A 128 -13.44 12.03 0.41
C LEU A 128 -14.85 12.31 -0.12
N ASN A 129 -15.80 12.65 0.75
CA ASN A 129 -17.17 12.99 0.36
C ASN A 129 -17.27 14.30 -0.45
N GLU A 130 -16.37 15.26 -0.22
CA GLU A 130 -16.26 16.49 -1.01
C GLU A 130 -15.52 16.29 -2.35
N HIS A 131 -15.04 15.08 -2.62
CA HIS A 131 -14.29 14.71 -3.82
C HIS A 131 -14.82 13.43 -4.48
N ARG A 132 -16.10 13.11 -4.31
CA ARG A 132 -16.69 11.90 -4.92
C ARG A 132 -16.57 11.93 -6.43
N SER A 133 -15.95 10.92 -6.99
CA SER A 133 -15.69 10.82 -8.44
C SER A 133 -16.48 9.70 -9.10
N LEU A 134 -16.90 9.95 -10.32
CA LEU A 134 -17.55 8.95 -11.17
C LEU A 134 -16.53 7.87 -11.58
N LYS A 135 -16.90 6.60 -11.39
CA LYS A 135 -16.14 5.49 -11.94
C LYS A 135 -16.45 5.32 -13.43
N LEU A 136 -15.45 5.39 -14.27
CA LEU A 136 -15.57 5.24 -15.73
C LEU A 136 -14.85 3.97 -16.20
N GLU A 137 -15.46 3.29 -17.16
CA GLU A 137 -14.86 2.13 -17.81
C GLU A 137 -13.58 2.53 -18.55
N GLY A 138 -12.57 1.65 -18.55
CA GLY A 138 -11.29 1.89 -19.22
C GLY A 138 -10.30 2.77 -18.46
N PHE A 139 -10.63 3.17 -17.23
CA PHE A 139 -9.68 3.77 -16.30
C PHE A 139 -8.99 2.70 -15.43
N PRO A 140 -7.79 2.99 -14.87
CA PRO A 140 -7.16 2.13 -13.89
C PRO A 140 -7.92 2.13 -12.55
N THR A 141 -7.54 1.24 -11.63
CA THR A 141 -8.19 1.08 -10.31
C THR A 141 -8.01 2.29 -9.38
N PHE A 142 -7.00 3.11 -9.63
CA PHE A 142 -6.76 4.36 -8.92
C PHE A 142 -6.70 5.52 -9.89
N THR A 143 -7.59 6.50 -9.71
CA THR A 143 -7.74 7.68 -10.58
C THR A 143 -7.43 8.98 -9.88
N GLY A 144 -7.32 8.96 -8.55
CA GLY A 144 -7.04 10.09 -7.68
C GLY A 144 -7.63 9.85 -6.30
N GLY A 145 -7.10 10.52 -5.30
CA GLY A 145 -7.51 10.30 -3.92
C GLY A 145 -6.43 10.63 -2.92
N LEU A 146 -6.50 9.99 -1.77
CA LEU A 146 -5.54 10.12 -0.69
C LEU A 146 -4.50 9.00 -0.76
N VAL A 147 -3.22 9.36 -0.71
CA VAL A 147 -2.08 8.42 -0.68
C VAL A 147 -1.22 8.71 0.53
N GLY A 148 -0.80 7.67 1.24
CA GLY A 148 0.07 7.79 2.41
C GLY A 148 -0.09 6.63 3.37
N TYR A 149 -0.16 6.93 4.68
CA TYR A 149 -0.23 5.87 5.69
C TYR A 149 -1.13 6.23 6.88
N PHE A 150 -1.65 5.16 7.50
CA PHE A 150 -2.13 5.12 8.88
C PHE A 150 -1.11 4.37 9.71
N SER A 151 -0.63 4.95 10.82
CA SER A 151 0.37 4.29 11.67
C SER A 151 -0.23 3.10 12.44
N PHE A 152 0.63 2.22 12.97
CA PHE A 152 0.18 1.21 13.93
C PHE A 152 -0.58 1.83 15.09
N ASP A 153 -0.09 2.96 15.59
CA ASP A 153 -0.64 3.65 16.76
C ASP A 153 -2.00 4.33 16.49
N TYR A 154 -2.46 4.35 15.24
CA TYR A 154 -3.79 4.85 14.85
C TYR A 154 -4.93 4.07 15.52
N PHE A 155 -4.75 2.79 15.80
CA PHE A 155 -5.78 1.95 16.43
C PHE A 155 -6.26 2.49 17.80
N LYS A 156 -5.50 3.37 18.46
CA LYS A 156 -5.93 4.05 19.69
C LYS A 156 -7.22 4.87 19.53
N TYR A 157 -7.58 5.23 18.29
CA TYR A 157 -8.82 5.96 18.00
C TYR A 157 -10.03 5.03 18.02
N SER A 158 -9.87 3.79 17.56
CA SER A 158 -10.91 2.75 17.58
C SER A 158 -10.98 2.03 18.94
N GLU A 159 -9.82 1.87 19.63
CA GLU A 159 -9.69 1.15 20.90
C GLU A 159 -8.98 1.99 21.96
N PRO A 160 -9.65 3.02 22.52
CA PRO A 160 -9.03 3.95 23.47
C PRO A 160 -8.53 3.31 24.77
N SER A 161 -9.02 2.10 25.13
CA SER A 161 -8.62 1.36 26.33
C SER A 161 -7.16 0.90 26.31
N ILE A 162 -6.52 0.91 25.13
CA ILE A 162 -5.17 0.37 24.95
C ILE A 162 -4.09 1.44 25.20
N ILE A 163 -4.45 2.70 25.30
CA ILE A 163 -3.49 3.82 25.43
C ILE A 163 -2.72 3.71 26.75
N LYS A 164 -1.41 3.53 26.66
CA LYS A 164 -0.48 3.69 27.78
C LYS A 164 0.82 4.39 27.34
N ASN A 165 1.54 4.88 28.33
CA ASN A 165 2.70 5.77 28.36
C ASN A 165 3.94 5.32 27.57
N GLN A 166 3.81 5.05 26.27
CA GLN A 166 4.97 4.86 25.41
C GLN A 166 5.67 6.19 25.18
N LYS A 167 7.00 6.14 25.05
CA LYS A 167 7.78 7.32 24.68
C LYS A 167 7.28 7.87 23.34
N ASP A 168 6.90 9.12 23.37
CA ASP A 168 6.45 9.83 22.19
C ASP A 168 7.63 10.12 21.28
N ASN A 169 7.54 9.68 20.03
CA ASN A 169 8.56 9.90 19.01
C ASN A 169 8.15 11.00 18.01
N GLY A 170 7.01 11.68 18.24
CA GLY A 170 6.46 12.70 17.34
C GLY A 170 6.08 12.15 15.96
N PHE A 171 5.78 10.85 15.83
CA PHE A 171 5.38 10.22 14.57
C PHE A 171 3.88 10.44 14.35
N ASN A 172 3.50 10.89 13.15
CA ASN A 172 2.10 11.10 12.81
C ASN A 172 1.30 9.79 12.88
N ASP A 173 0.10 9.85 13.45
CA ASP A 173 -0.85 8.75 13.46
C ASP A 173 -1.45 8.52 12.07
N VAL A 174 -1.60 9.62 11.32
CA VAL A 174 -2.06 9.65 9.93
C VAL A 174 -1.20 10.65 9.17
N ASP A 175 -0.82 10.28 7.95
CA ASP A 175 -0.12 11.16 7.01
C ASP A 175 -0.56 10.80 5.59
N LEU A 176 -1.43 11.62 5.03
CA LEU A 176 -2.09 11.40 3.75
C LEU A 176 -1.96 12.65 2.88
N MET A 177 -1.69 12.46 1.61
CA MET A 177 -1.61 13.50 0.61
C MET A 177 -2.76 13.36 -0.40
N LEU A 178 -3.46 14.45 -0.71
CA LEU A 178 -4.60 14.49 -1.63
C LEU A 178 -4.11 14.78 -3.05
N PHE A 179 -4.29 13.83 -3.95
CA PHE A 179 -3.90 13.96 -5.36
C PHE A 179 -5.11 13.92 -6.29
N ASP A 180 -5.30 14.97 -7.07
CA ASP A 180 -6.28 15.04 -8.16
C ASP A 180 -5.69 14.70 -9.52
N LYS A 181 -4.38 14.49 -9.60
CA LYS A 181 -3.61 14.12 -10.79
C LYS A 181 -2.86 12.83 -10.53
N VAL A 182 -2.97 11.90 -11.45
CA VAL A 182 -2.29 10.60 -11.40
C VAL A 182 -1.63 10.30 -12.74
N ILE A 183 -0.40 9.83 -12.68
CA ILE A 183 0.31 9.28 -13.82
C ILE A 183 0.36 7.76 -13.62
N CYS A 184 -0.25 7.01 -14.52
CA CYS A 184 -0.36 5.56 -14.42
C CYS A 184 0.37 4.89 -15.60
N PHE A 185 1.36 4.05 -15.30
CA PHE A 185 1.93 3.12 -16.28
C PHE A 185 1.07 1.86 -16.35
N ASP A 186 0.48 1.57 -17.50
CA ASP A 186 -0.14 0.29 -17.82
C ASP A 186 0.90 -0.60 -18.50
N HIS A 187 1.57 -1.47 -17.73
CA HIS A 187 2.63 -2.34 -18.22
C HIS A 187 2.12 -3.42 -19.18
N PHE A 188 0.83 -3.77 -19.10
CA PHE A 188 0.22 -4.72 -20.00
C PHE A 188 -0.04 -4.11 -21.37
N LYS A 189 -0.62 -2.89 -21.42
CA LYS A 189 -0.91 -2.18 -22.67
C LYS A 189 0.26 -1.39 -23.21
N GLN A 190 1.37 -1.29 -22.47
CA GLN A 190 2.52 -0.44 -22.80
C GLN A 190 2.10 1.03 -23.02
N LYS A 191 1.23 1.53 -22.15
CA LYS A 191 0.69 2.88 -22.17
C LYS A 191 1.02 3.63 -20.89
N LEU A 192 1.18 4.92 -21.05
CA LEU A 192 1.22 5.89 -19.97
C LEU A 192 -0.11 6.65 -19.99
N ILE A 193 -0.86 6.56 -18.90
CA ILE A 193 -2.18 7.15 -18.76
C ILE A 193 -2.04 8.34 -17.81
N LEU A 194 -2.25 9.53 -18.34
CA LEU A 194 -2.30 10.77 -17.58
C LEU A 194 -3.74 11.02 -17.18
N ILE A 195 -4.01 11.23 -15.91
CA ILE A 195 -5.36 11.40 -15.36
C ILE A 195 -5.42 12.70 -14.58
N VAL A 196 -6.49 13.46 -14.79
CA VAL A 196 -6.83 14.66 -14.04
C VAL A 196 -8.28 14.59 -13.64
N ASN A 197 -8.59 14.81 -12.37
CA ASN A 197 -9.95 14.88 -11.87
C ASN A 197 -10.44 16.32 -11.94
N ILE A 198 -11.52 16.57 -12.67
CA ILE A 198 -12.12 17.88 -12.88
C ILE A 198 -13.43 18.03 -12.12
N GLY A 199 -13.72 19.22 -11.61
CA GLY A 199 -15.00 19.49 -10.94
C GLY A 199 -16.18 19.47 -11.91
N THR A 200 -17.31 18.93 -11.45
CA THR A 200 -18.57 18.82 -12.23
C THR A 200 -19.40 20.12 -12.25
N ASN A 201 -19.15 21.04 -11.33
CA ASN A 201 -19.93 22.25 -11.10
C ASN A 201 -19.89 23.31 -12.23
N ASP A 202 -18.85 23.35 -13.04
CA ASP A 202 -18.71 24.21 -14.23
C ASP A 202 -17.95 23.38 -15.27
N LEU A 203 -18.62 22.35 -15.77
CA LEU A 203 -18.02 21.26 -16.53
C LEU A 203 -17.22 21.77 -17.74
N GLN A 204 -17.77 22.69 -18.52
CA GLN A 204 -17.10 23.19 -19.72
C GLN A 204 -15.79 23.94 -19.40
N LYS A 205 -15.82 24.78 -18.36
CA LYS A 205 -14.61 25.52 -17.92
C LYS A 205 -13.59 24.57 -17.31
N ASN A 206 -14.05 23.67 -16.42
CA ASN A 206 -13.18 22.71 -15.75
C ASN A 206 -12.58 21.71 -16.73
N TYR A 207 -13.33 21.29 -17.76
CA TYR A 207 -12.82 20.44 -18.83
C TYR A 207 -11.68 21.11 -19.61
N LYS A 208 -11.87 22.37 -20.02
CA LYS A 208 -10.80 23.14 -20.70
C LYS A 208 -9.56 23.31 -19.84
N LYS A 209 -9.72 23.50 -18.53
CA LYS A 209 -8.62 23.57 -17.58
C LYS A 209 -7.92 22.22 -17.45
N GLY A 210 -8.69 21.12 -17.31
CA GLY A 210 -8.16 19.77 -17.20
C GLY A 210 -7.37 19.33 -18.43
N ILE A 211 -7.82 19.69 -19.64
CA ILE A 211 -7.05 19.47 -20.88
C ILE A 211 -5.67 20.13 -20.79
N LYS A 212 -5.59 21.38 -20.35
CA LYS A 212 -4.30 22.08 -20.19
C LYS A 212 -3.41 21.38 -19.17
N GLU A 213 -3.98 20.91 -18.05
CA GLU A 213 -3.22 20.19 -17.03
C GLU A 213 -2.70 18.84 -17.57
N LEU A 214 -3.48 18.11 -18.39
CA LEU A 214 -3.01 16.91 -19.09
C LEU A 214 -1.86 17.21 -20.06
N ASP A 215 -1.93 18.31 -20.79
CA ASP A 215 -0.86 18.73 -21.71
C ASP A 215 0.40 19.19 -20.95
N GLU A 216 0.23 19.83 -19.80
CA GLU A 216 1.35 20.18 -18.91
C GLU A 216 2.04 18.93 -18.36
N LEU A 217 1.30 17.91 -17.96
CA LEU A 217 1.85 16.61 -17.55
C LEU A 217 2.64 15.95 -18.70
N ASP A 218 2.06 15.91 -19.91
CA ASP A 218 2.75 15.37 -21.10
C ASP A 218 4.04 16.16 -21.41
N TYR A 219 4.00 17.49 -21.30
CA TYR A 219 5.18 18.33 -21.47
C TYR A 219 6.27 18.03 -20.43
N ILE A 220 5.93 17.91 -19.14
CA ILE A 220 6.89 17.56 -18.08
C ILE A 220 7.54 16.21 -18.38
N ILE A 221 6.76 15.22 -18.82
CA ILE A 221 7.26 13.88 -19.14
C ILE A 221 8.25 13.92 -20.29
N ARG A 222 7.95 14.69 -21.35
CA ARG A 222 8.80 14.78 -22.57
C ARG A 222 10.02 15.67 -22.41
N LYS A 223 9.95 16.64 -21.51
CA LYS A 223 11.04 17.59 -21.29
C LYS A 223 12.30 16.88 -20.81
N HIS A 224 13.41 17.06 -21.51
CA HIS A 224 14.72 16.61 -21.03
C HIS A 224 15.20 17.52 -19.90
N VAL A 225 15.34 16.94 -18.71
CA VAL A 225 15.88 17.63 -17.53
C VAL A 225 17.01 16.78 -16.98
N LYS A 226 18.15 17.39 -16.70
CA LYS A 226 19.22 16.69 -15.97
C LYS A 226 18.74 16.47 -14.53
N THR A 227 18.48 15.23 -14.18
CA THR A 227 17.93 14.87 -12.88
C THR A 227 19.06 14.61 -11.89
N LEU A 228 19.12 15.39 -10.83
CA LEU A 228 20.07 15.19 -9.73
C LEU A 228 19.26 14.81 -8.48
N VAL A 229 19.28 13.54 -8.12
CA VAL A 229 18.87 13.09 -6.80
C VAL A 229 20.14 13.01 -5.97
N GLN A 230 20.15 13.65 -4.80
CA GLN A 230 21.28 13.51 -3.88
C GLN A 230 21.37 12.06 -3.41
N PRO A 231 22.47 11.35 -3.67
CA PRO A 231 22.61 9.98 -3.26
C PRO A 231 22.55 9.86 -1.75
N LEU A 232 22.03 8.75 -1.28
CA LEU A 232 22.07 8.41 0.14
C LEU A 232 23.54 8.29 0.58
N LYS A 233 23.85 8.80 1.79
CA LYS A 233 25.13 8.58 2.45
C LYS A 233 24.91 8.21 3.91
N LEU A 234 25.27 7.00 4.27
CA LEU A 234 25.30 6.55 5.66
C LEU A 234 26.45 7.26 6.40
N LEU A 235 26.18 7.73 7.59
CA LEU A 235 27.14 8.39 8.47
C LEU A 235 27.61 7.47 9.60
N GLU A 236 26.89 6.40 9.86
CA GLU A 236 27.19 5.36 10.83
C GLU A 236 26.52 4.03 10.45
N ASP A 237 26.97 2.92 11.03
CA ASP A 237 26.33 1.63 10.88
C ASP A 237 24.98 1.58 11.62
N PHE A 238 24.09 0.68 11.15
CA PHE A 238 22.82 0.42 11.82
C PHE A 238 23.02 -0.14 13.22
N LYS A 239 22.31 0.42 14.18
CA LYS A 239 22.28 0.00 15.59
C LYS A 239 20.88 -0.39 15.99
N PRO A 240 20.68 -1.46 16.77
CA PRO A 240 19.37 -1.79 17.34
C PRO A 240 19.06 -0.82 18.51
N VAL A 241 17.77 -0.53 18.68
CA VAL A 241 17.29 0.25 19.84
C VAL A 241 17.34 -0.58 21.11
N LEU A 242 16.94 -1.85 21.03
CA LEU A 242 17.08 -2.82 22.13
C LEU A 242 18.27 -3.72 21.84
N SER A 243 19.14 -3.90 22.83
CA SER A 243 20.21 -4.90 22.78
C SER A 243 19.61 -6.32 22.65
N LYS A 244 20.46 -7.31 22.34
CA LYS A 244 20.04 -8.71 22.30
C LYS A 244 19.42 -9.14 23.63
N GLU A 245 20.07 -8.80 24.72
CA GLU A 245 19.66 -9.13 26.09
C GLU A 245 18.29 -8.50 26.43
N GLU A 246 18.10 -7.22 26.11
CA GLU A 246 16.84 -6.51 26.36
C GLU A 246 15.69 -7.09 25.52
N TYR A 247 15.97 -7.42 24.26
CA TYR A 247 14.95 -8.05 23.40
C TYR A 247 14.61 -9.45 23.88
N CYS A 248 15.58 -10.28 24.25
CA CYS A 248 15.34 -11.61 24.81
C CYS A 248 14.50 -11.57 26.09
N GLN A 249 14.79 -10.63 27.01
CA GLN A 249 13.96 -10.42 28.20
C GLN A 249 12.53 -10.00 27.87
N MET A 250 12.34 -9.21 26.81
CA MET A 250 11.02 -8.84 26.34
C MET A 250 10.26 -10.05 25.78
N VAL A 251 10.93 -10.93 25.04
CA VAL A 251 10.37 -12.19 24.53
C VAL A 251 9.96 -13.12 25.69
N GLU A 252 10.82 -13.30 26.70
CA GLU A 252 10.51 -14.10 27.89
C GLU A 252 9.22 -13.64 28.57
N LYS A 253 9.05 -12.32 28.75
CA LYS A 253 7.78 -11.76 29.29
C LYS A 253 6.59 -12.04 28.38
N GLY A 254 6.78 -12.00 27.07
CA GLY A 254 5.75 -12.38 26.10
C GLY A 254 5.31 -13.84 26.27
N ILE A 255 6.28 -14.75 26.45
CA ILE A 255 6.03 -16.17 26.72
C ILE A 255 5.31 -16.36 28.06
N ASP A 256 5.62 -15.57 29.08
CA ASP A 256 4.92 -15.66 30.39
C ASP A 256 3.42 -15.31 30.25
N TYR A 257 3.07 -14.26 29.48
CA TYR A 257 1.66 -13.94 29.18
C TYR A 257 0.93 -15.07 28.43
N ILE A 258 1.66 -15.80 27.55
CA ILE A 258 1.09 -16.98 26.85
C ILE A 258 0.84 -18.11 27.85
N LYS A 259 1.80 -18.39 28.76
CA LYS A 259 1.67 -19.41 29.79
C LYS A 259 0.55 -19.11 30.81
N GLU A 260 0.32 -17.83 31.11
CA GLU A 260 -0.78 -17.36 31.94
C GLU A 260 -2.15 -17.47 31.26
N GLY A 261 -2.17 -17.73 29.93
CA GLY A 261 -3.41 -17.88 29.17
C GLY A 261 -4.02 -16.56 28.67
N ASP A 262 -3.27 -15.45 28.75
CA ASP A 262 -3.72 -14.14 28.29
C ASP A 262 -3.87 -14.05 26.78
N ILE A 263 -2.93 -14.68 26.05
CA ILE A 263 -2.81 -14.65 24.59
C ILE A 263 -2.29 -15.99 24.06
N PHE A 264 -2.50 -16.25 22.78
CA PHE A 264 -1.88 -17.37 22.06
C PHE A 264 -0.58 -16.96 21.38
N GLN A 265 -0.53 -15.73 20.90
CA GLN A 265 0.61 -15.15 20.18
C GLN A 265 0.68 -13.66 20.41
N VAL A 266 1.92 -13.11 20.43
CA VAL A 266 2.19 -11.67 20.38
C VAL A 266 3.38 -11.39 19.45
N VAL A 267 3.28 -10.36 18.64
CA VAL A 267 4.40 -9.91 17.80
C VAL A 267 5.18 -8.83 18.54
N LEU A 268 6.45 -9.08 18.81
CA LEU A 268 7.35 -8.13 19.46
C LEU A 268 8.39 -7.61 18.47
N SER A 269 8.63 -6.30 18.50
CA SER A 269 9.47 -5.64 17.50
C SER A 269 10.72 -4.97 18.08
N ASN A 270 11.72 -4.84 17.23
CA ASN A 270 12.90 -4.00 17.49
C ASN A 270 13.12 -3.07 16.29
N ARG A 271 13.74 -1.93 16.55
CA ARG A 271 14.05 -0.93 15.54
C ARG A 271 15.55 -0.81 15.38
N LEU A 272 16.01 -0.87 14.12
CA LEU A 272 17.36 -0.50 13.72
C LEU A 272 17.34 0.96 13.25
N TYR A 273 18.37 1.72 13.60
CA TYR A 273 18.52 3.10 13.15
C TYR A 273 19.96 3.41 12.77
N ALA A 274 20.11 4.38 11.85
CA ALA A 274 21.41 4.93 11.45
C ALA A 274 21.25 6.38 11.00
N LYS A 275 22.25 7.21 11.24
CA LYS A 275 22.28 8.56 10.67
C LYS A 275 22.66 8.52 9.21
N ALA A 276 21.94 9.29 8.39
CA ALA A 276 22.20 9.38 6.95
C ALA A 276 21.75 10.72 6.37
N THR A 277 22.42 11.14 5.30
CA THR A 277 22.02 12.27 4.45
C THR A 277 21.57 11.77 3.08
N GLY A 278 21.08 12.66 2.20
CA GLY A 278 20.60 12.28 0.88
C GLY A 278 19.22 11.62 0.90
N SER A 279 18.83 10.96 -0.18
CA SER A 279 17.51 10.41 -0.42
C SER A 279 17.50 8.88 -0.36
N LEU A 280 16.41 8.29 0.15
CA LEU A 280 16.16 6.84 0.13
C LEU A 280 15.80 6.31 -1.28
N PHE A 281 15.70 7.18 -2.29
CA PHE A 281 15.21 6.78 -3.60
C PHE A 281 16.09 5.71 -4.27
N ASP A 282 17.40 5.81 -4.14
CA ASP A 282 18.31 4.78 -4.67
C ASP A 282 18.20 3.46 -3.89
N SER A 283 17.97 3.53 -2.57
CA SER A 283 17.66 2.34 -1.77
C SER A 283 16.36 1.65 -2.23
N TYR A 284 15.34 2.44 -2.58
CA TYR A 284 14.12 1.91 -3.20
C TYR A 284 14.41 1.19 -4.53
N ARG A 285 15.24 1.77 -5.39
CA ARG A 285 15.64 1.17 -6.68
C ARG A 285 16.34 -0.18 -6.48
N VAL A 286 17.24 -0.27 -5.50
CA VAL A 286 17.89 -1.54 -5.15
C VAL A 286 16.86 -2.52 -4.62
N LEU A 287 16.04 -2.12 -3.65
CA LEU A 287 15.02 -2.98 -3.03
C LEU A 287 14.05 -3.56 -4.08
N ARG A 288 13.65 -2.74 -5.05
CA ARG A 288 12.79 -3.10 -6.18
C ARG A 288 13.35 -4.26 -7.02
N THR A 289 14.65 -4.37 -7.12
CA THR A 289 15.32 -5.42 -7.92
C THR A 289 15.75 -6.62 -7.08
N THR A 290 16.11 -6.41 -5.83
CA THR A 290 16.63 -7.47 -4.95
C THR A 290 15.54 -8.18 -4.17
N ASN A 291 14.43 -7.51 -3.89
CA ASN A 291 13.32 -8.02 -3.08
C ASN A 291 11.95 -7.59 -3.61
N PRO A 292 11.62 -7.90 -4.89
CA PRO A 292 10.32 -7.55 -5.47
C PRO A 292 9.18 -8.16 -4.65
N SER A 293 8.13 -7.38 -4.46
CA SER A 293 6.98 -7.73 -3.60
C SER A 293 5.68 -7.23 -4.22
N PRO A 294 4.51 -7.77 -3.82
CA PRO A 294 3.20 -7.32 -4.29
C PRO A 294 2.96 -5.82 -4.14
N TYR A 295 3.47 -5.25 -3.06
CA TYR A 295 3.38 -3.81 -2.80
C TYR A 295 4.77 -3.20 -2.69
N MET A 296 5.18 -2.54 -3.75
CA MET A 296 6.37 -1.70 -3.77
C MET A 296 5.93 -0.25 -3.64
N PHE A 297 6.47 0.47 -2.69
CA PHE A 297 6.10 1.86 -2.47
C PHE A 297 7.30 2.74 -2.13
N TYR A 298 7.23 3.94 -2.66
CA TYR A 298 8.09 5.06 -2.32
C TYR A 298 7.23 6.30 -2.19
N PHE A 299 7.34 7.03 -1.11
CA PHE A 299 6.75 8.35 -1.00
C PHE A 299 7.62 9.28 -0.14
N ALA A 300 7.50 10.56 -0.40
CA ALA A 300 8.22 11.61 0.31
C ALA A 300 7.31 12.81 0.53
N SER A 301 7.48 13.45 1.69
CA SER A 301 6.92 14.74 2.04
C SER A 301 8.01 15.63 2.67
N ASP A 302 7.65 16.79 3.22
CA ASP A 302 8.61 17.66 3.89
C ASP A 302 9.28 17.01 5.11
N ASN A 303 8.59 16.08 5.78
CA ASN A 303 9.00 15.55 7.07
C ASN A 303 9.47 14.10 7.04
N ILE A 304 9.11 13.34 6.02
CA ILE A 304 9.37 11.91 5.95
C ILE A 304 9.63 11.44 4.52
N GLU A 305 10.51 10.49 4.37
CA GLU A 305 10.74 9.73 3.14
C GLU A 305 10.64 8.25 3.49
N VAL A 306 9.86 7.49 2.71
CA VAL A 306 9.59 6.07 2.96
C VAL A 306 9.85 5.27 1.70
N ALA A 307 10.53 4.13 1.87
CA ALA A 307 10.79 3.16 0.82
C ALA A 307 10.51 1.75 1.35
N GLY A 308 9.72 0.95 0.64
CA GLY A 308 9.37 -0.36 1.13
C GLY A 308 8.91 -1.35 0.06
N ALA A 309 8.86 -2.62 0.49
CA ALA A 309 8.52 -3.80 -0.31
C ALA A 309 7.66 -4.76 0.54
N SER A 310 6.40 -4.40 0.77
CA SER A 310 5.51 -5.22 1.59
C SER A 310 4.97 -6.42 0.81
N PRO A 311 5.07 -7.62 1.37
CA PRO A 311 4.47 -8.80 0.75
C PRO A 311 2.98 -8.97 1.07
N GLU A 312 2.41 -8.16 1.98
CA GLU A 312 1.15 -8.49 2.63
C GLU A 312 0.11 -7.38 2.49
N THR A 313 -1.04 -7.74 1.91
CA THR A 313 -2.22 -6.88 1.86
C THR A 313 -2.85 -6.78 3.24
N LEU A 314 -3.12 -5.55 3.72
CA LEU A 314 -3.98 -5.36 4.88
C LEU A 314 -5.44 -5.55 4.48
N ILE A 315 -5.90 -4.73 3.53
CA ILE A 315 -7.29 -4.73 3.07
C ILE A 315 -7.40 -4.09 1.69
N LYS A 316 -8.23 -4.67 0.85
CA LYS A 316 -8.65 -4.11 -0.42
C LYS A 316 -10.15 -3.97 -0.47
N LEU A 317 -10.65 -2.82 -0.91
CA LEU A 317 -12.06 -2.55 -1.17
C LEU A 317 -12.23 -2.17 -2.63
N GLU A 318 -12.97 -2.98 -3.36
CA GLU A 318 -13.36 -2.72 -4.75
C GLU A 318 -14.90 -2.71 -4.82
N GLU A 319 -15.48 -1.53 -5.03
CA GLU A 319 -16.93 -1.32 -4.96
C GLU A 319 -17.49 -1.69 -3.57
N THR A 320 -18.15 -2.84 -3.45
CA THR A 320 -18.66 -3.36 -2.18
C THR A 320 -17.86 -4.55 -1.65
N LYS A 321 -16.88 -5.03 -2.41
CA LYS A 321 -16.12 -6.23 -2.09
C LYS A 321 -14.89 -5.91 -1.27
N LEU A 322 -14.87 -6.39 -0.03
CA LEU A 322 -13.69 -6.41 0.83
C LEU A 322 -12.88 -7.69 0.58
N THR A 323 -11.56 -7.58 0.61
CA THR A 323 -10.67 -8.74 0.48
C THR A 323 -9.43 -8.55 1.34
N THR A 324 -9.04 -9.61 2.07
CA THR A 324 -7.76 -9.69 2.77
C THR A 324 -7.05 -10.99 2.43
N PHE A 325 -5.72 -11.00 2.55
CA PHE A 325 -4.86 -12.09 2.06
C PHE A 325 -3.95 -12.58 3.19
N PRO A 326 -4.43 -13.42 4.11
CA PRO A 326 -3.58 -14.05 5.12
C PRO A 326 -2.46 -14.85 4.47
N ILE A 327 -1.21 -14.55 4.83
CA ILE A 327 -0.02 -15.25 4.37
C ILE A 327 0.74 -15.72 5.60
N ALA A 328 1.06 -17.02 5.66
CA ALA A 328 1.88 -17.61 6.70
C ALA A 328 2.72 -18.76 6.15
N GLY A 329 3.57 -19.30 6.99
CA GLY A 329 4.47 -20.37 6.58
C GLY A 329 5.52 -19.90 5.57
N THR A 330 6.76 -20.25 5.79
CA THR A 330 7.85 -19.83 4.89
C THR A 330 8.82 -20.96 4.68
N ARG A 331 9.13 -21.26 3.41
CA ARG A 331 10.29 -22.08 3.02
C ARG A 331 11.11 -21.30 1.99
N LYS A 332 12.42 -21.46 2.01
CA LYS A 332 13.28 -20.93 0.93
C LYS A 332 12.99 -21.68 -0.36
N ARG A 333 13.19 -21.02 -1.51
CA ARG A 333 13.13 -21.70 -2.82
C ARG A 333 14.18 -22.79 -2.93
N GLY A 334 13.80 -23.91 -3.51
CA GLY A 334 14.69 -24.97 -3.90
C GLY A 334 15.58 -24.58 -5.08
N LYS A 335 16.51 -25.45 -5.43
CA LYS A 335 17.41 -25.27 -6.59
C LYS A 335 16.70 -25.49 -7.92
N ASP A 336 15.64 -26.28 -7.88
CA ASP A 336 14.81 -26.66 -9.03
C ASP A 336 13.34 -26.91 -8.62
N ASP A 337 12.48 -27.17 -9.58
CA ASP A 337 11.05 -27.40 -9.34
C ASP A 337 10.78 -28.67 -8.51
N GLN A 338 11.67 -29.66 -8.53
CA GLN A 338 11.50 -30.88 -7.76
C GLN A 338 11.79 -30.64 -6.28
N GLU A 339 12.84 -29.91 -5.97
CA GLU A 339 13.17 -29.49 -4.59
C GLU A 339 12.09 -28.53 -4.06
N ASP A 340 11.59 -27.60 -4.90
CA ASP A 340 10.45 -26.74 -4.55
C ASP A 340 9.24 -27.58 -4.13
N GLN A 341 8.90 -28.64 -4.89
CA GLN A 341 7.75 -29.49 -4.57
C GLN A 341 7.93 -30.23 -3.24
N GLN A 342 9.13 -30.70 -2.95
CA GLN A 342 9.44 -31.33 -1.65
C GLN A 342 9.27 -30.36 -0.50
N LEU A 343 9.74 -29.11 -0.66
CA LEU A 343 9.60 -28.04 0.35
C LEU A 343 8.13 -27.63 0.54
N ILE A 344 7.34 -27.65 -0.51
CA ILE A 344 5.88 -27.42 -0.43
C ILE A 344 5.20 -28.53 0.36
N ASP A 345 5.52 -29.80 0.04
CA ASP A 345 4.95 -30.96 0.73
C ASP A 345 5.34 -30.99 2.22
N ASP A 346 6.57 -30.56 2.55
CA ASP A 346 7.04 -30.39 3.92
C ASP A 346 6.28 -29.26 4.62
N LEU A 347 6.14 -28.11 3.97
CA LEU A 347 5.43 -26.95 4.52
C LEU A 347 3.96 -27.27 4.82
N LEU A 348 3.26 -27.95 3.93
CA LEU A 348 1.85 -28.33 4.11
C LEU A 348 1.64 -29.43 5.17
N LYS A 349 2.68 -30.18 5.54
CA LYS A 349 2.66 -31.19 6.61
C LYS A 349 3.12 -30.65 7.95
N ASP A 350 3.68 -29.46 7.99
CA ASP A 350 4.13 -28.81 9.21
C ASP A 350 2.93 -28.32 10.03
N GLU A 351 2.57 -29.07 11.06
CA GLU A 351 1.39 -28.80 11.89
C GLU A 351 1.41 -27.41 12.51
N LYS A 352 2.61 -26.89 12.85
CA LYS A 352 2.77 -25.56 13.43
C LYS A 352 2.44 -24.47 12.40
N GLU A 353 3.02 -24.56 11.20
CA GLU A 353 2.80 -23.58 10.13
C GLU A 353 1.34 -23.58 9.66
N VAL A 354 0.73 -24.76 9.55
CA VAL A 354 -0.69 -24.93 9.21
C VAL A 354 -1.60 -24.36 10.30
N ALA A 355 -1.29 -24.59 11.58
CA ALA A 355 -2.07 -24.05 12.70
C ALA A 355 -1.97 -22.52 12.77
N GLU A 356 -0.78 -21.95 12.56
CA GLU A 356 -0.59 -20.51 12.48
C GLU A 356 -1.38 -19.91 11.31
N HIS A 357 -1.31 -20.53 10.12
CA HIS A 357 -2.06 -20.06 8.95
C HIS A 357 -3.58 -20.07 9.21
N ASN A 358 -4.11 -21.13 9.81
CA ASN A 358 -5.51 -21.23 10.18
C ASN A 358 -5.94 -20.12 11.15
N MET A 359 -5.11 -19.82 12.14
CA MET A 359 -5.35 -18.73 13.08
C MET A 359 -5.43 -17.38 12.36
N LEU A 360 -4.56 -17.12 11.37
CA LEU A 360 -4.58 -15.88 10.59
C LEU A 360 -5.80 -15.79 9.66
N VAL A 361 -6.23 -16.90 9.07
CA VAL A 361 -7.47 -16.96 8.27
C VAL A 361 -8.69 -16.64 9.14
N ASP A 362 -8.78 -17.24 10.34
CA ASP A 362 -9.87 -16.97 11.26
C ASP A 362 -9.86 -15.53 11.77
N LEU A 363 -8.68 -14.97 12.01
CA LEU A 363 -8.54 -13.56 12.39
C LEU A 363 -9.03 -12.63 11.27
N GLY A 364 -8.64 -12.91 10.01
CA GLY A 364 -9.13 -12.17 8.84
C GLY A 364 -10.66 -12.27 8.68
N ARG A 365 -11.23 -13.46 8.88
CA ARG A 365 -12.69 -13.64 8.89
C ARG A 365 -13.38 -12.83 9.98
N ASN A 366 -12.81 -12.81 11.18
CA ASN A 366 -13.32 -12.06 12.32
C ASN A 366 -13.29 -10.55 12.08
N ASP A 367 -12.15 -10.05 11.57
CA ASP A 367 -11.96 -8.63 11.29
C ASP A 367 -12.94 -8.14 10.21
N LEU A 368 -13.07 -8.87 9.10
CA LEU A 368 -14.06 -8.56 8.05
C LEU A 368 -15.50 -8.68 8.56
N GLY A 369 -15.78 -9.68 9.40
CA GLY A 369 -17.12 -9.92 9.93
C GLY A 369 -17.73 -8.74 10.70
N ARG A 370 -16.90 -7.87 11.27
CA ARG A 370 -17.33 -6.67 12.01
C ARG A 370 -18.07 -5.65 11.13
N ILE A 371 -17.71 -5.56 9.86
CA ILE A 371 -18.19 -4.55 8.92
C ILE A 371 -18.92 -5.13 7.70
N SER A 372 -19.02 -6.45 7.62
CA SER A 372 -19.58 -7.15 6.46
C SER A 372 -21.05 -7.49 6.63
N LYS A 373 -21.76 -7.60 5.51
CA LYS A 373 -23.13 -8.14 5.46
C LYS A 373 -23.15 -9.55 6.05
N PHE A 374 -24.27 -9.89 6.70
CA PHE A 374 -24.44 -11.22 7.26
C PHE A 374 -24.31 -12.31 6.19
N ASN A 375 -23.64 -13.40 6.50
CA ASN A 375 -23.32 -14.52 5.60
C ASN A 375 -22.48 -14.17 4.35
N SER A 376 -21.83 -13.00 4.27
CA SER A 376 -21.01 -12.64 3.11
C SER A 376 -19.52 -12.96 3.28
N VAL A 377 -19.07 -13.31 4.48
CA VAL A 377 -17.65 -13.63 4.74
C VAL A 377 -17.34 -15.06 4.28
N HIS A 378 -16.49 -15.18 3.26
CA HIS A 378 -16.10 -16.47 2.69
C HIS A 378 -14.58 -16.57 2.53
N VAL A 379 -14.05 -17.77 2.74
CA VAL A 379 -12.69 -18.14 2.31
C VAL A 379 -12.79 -18.55 0.85
N VAL A 380 -12.36 -17.67 -0.05
CA VAL A 380 -12.46 -17.85 -1.51
C VAL A 380 -11.40 -18.82 -2.02
N SER A 381 -10.22 -18.75 -1.41
CA SER A 381 -9.09 -19.65 -1.66
C SER A 381 -8.43 -19.97 -0.34
N TYR A 382 -8.04 -21.23 -0.17
CA TYR A 382 -7.54 -21.76 1.10
C TYR A 382 -6.27 -22.59 0.91
N MET A 383 -5.21 -22.18 1.60
CA MET A 383 -3.89 -22.84 1.56
C MET A 383 -3.26 -22.95 0.18
N ASP A 384 -3.43 -21.96 -0.67
CA ASP A 384 -2.73 -21.88 -1.95
C ASP A 384 -1.23 -21.65 -1.71
N ILE A 385 -0.42 -22.20 -2.60
CA ILE A 385 1.02 -22.01 -2.56
C ILE A 385 1.42 -20.82 -3.44
N LEU A 386 2.03 -19.83 -2.82
CA LEU A 386 2.63 -18.70 -3.51
C LEU A 386 4.15 -18.89 -3.60
N LYS A 387 4.66 -18.95 -4.83
CA LYS A 387 6.10 -19.03 -5.13
C LYS A 387 6.63 -17.64 -5.47
N PHE A 388 7.33 -17.01 -4.54
CA PHE A 388 8.08 -15.79 -4.83
C PHE A 388 9.51 -16.10 -5.32
N SER A 389 10.27 -15.09 -5.66
CA SER A 389 11.63 -15.25 -6.19
C SER A 389 12.59 -15.99 -5.24
N LYS A 390 12.43 -15.81 -3.92
CA LYS A 390 13.34 -16.36 -2.89
C LYS A 390 12.67 -17.29 -1.89
N VAL A 391 11.34 -17.26 -1.80
CA VAL A 391 10.57 -17.96 -0.77
C VAL A 391 9.26 -18.54 -1.31
N ILE A 392 8.74 -19.53 -0.60
CA ILE A 392 7.43 -20.17 -0.81
C ILE A 392 6.60 -19.86 0.45
N HIS A 393 5.34 -19.49 0.27
CA HIS A 393 4.38 -19.25 1.35
C HIS A 393 3.08 -20.01 1.15
N ILE A 394 2.36 -20.24 2.25
CA ILE A 394 0.95 -20.60 2.24
C ILE A 394 0.13 -19.32 2.26
N ALA A 395 -0.84 -19.19 1.38
CA ALA A 395 -1.73 -18.05 1.33
C ALA A 395 -3.19 -18.48 1.25
N SER A 396 -4.07 -17.65 1.77
CA SER A 396 -5.52 -17.78 1.62
C SER A 396 -6.13 -16.44 1.25
N VAL A 397 -7.33 -16.47 0.68
CA VAL A 397 -8.09 -15.27 0.33
C VAL A 397 -9.40 -15.28 1.09
N VAL A 398 -9.61 -14.29 1.93
CA VAL A 398 -10.88 -14.06 2.62
C VAL A 398 -11.55 -12.85 2.01
N SER A 399 -12.82 -13.01 1.61
CA SER A 399 -13.59 -11.95 0.98
C SER A 399 -14.96 -11.81 1.60
N SER A 400 -15.55 -10.61 1.52
CA SER A 400 -16.88 -10.31 2.00
C SER A 400 -17.49 -9.11 1.27
N GLU A 401 -18.76 -8.83 1.52
CA GLU A 401 -19.42 -7.60 1.09
C GLU A 401 -19.54 -6.64 2.27
N ILE A 402 -19.09 -5.40 2.11
CA ILE A 402 -19.24 -4.35 3.11
C ILE A 402 -20.72 -3.98 3.27
N LYS A 403 -21.17 -3.67 4.50
CA LYS A 403 -22.50 -3.14 4.76
C LYS A 403 -22.61 -1.71 4.23
N GLU A 404 -23.82 -1.29 3.86
CA GLU A 404 -24.09 0.02 3.28
C GLU A 404 -23.78 1.20 4.21
N GLU A 405 -23.86 0.98 5.54
CA GLU A 405 -23.54 1.98 6.55
C GLU A 405 -22.03 2.19 6.79
N TYR A 406 -21.16 1.35 6.24
CA TYR A 406 -19.71 1.40 6.39
C TYR A 406 -19.00 1.79 5.10
N ASP A 407 -17.80 2.35 5.25
CA ASP A 407 -16.93 2.76 4.14
C ASP A 407 -15.49 2.26 4.31
N ALA A 408 -14.60 2.69 3.42
CA ALA A 408 -13.18 2.34 3.44
C ALA A 408 -12.50 2.69 4.79
N LEU A 409 -12.89 3.79 5.44
CA LEU A 409 -12.30 4.21 6.71
C LEU A 409 -12.77 3.35 7.89
N ASP A 410 -13.99 2.83 7.84
CA ASP A 410 -14.46 1.86 8.83
C ASP A 410 -13.76 0.53 8.64
N ALA A 411 -13.38 0.16 7.40
CA ALA A 411 -12.55 -1.00 7.14
C ALA A 411 -11.13 -0.84 7.70
N VAL A 412 -10.52 0.35 7.60
CA VAL A 412 -9.24 0.66 8.28
C VAL A 412 -9.37 0.48 9.79
N ASP A 413 -10.40 1.04 10.41
CA ASP A 413 -10.64 0.92 11.86
C ASP A 413 -10.85 -0.54 12.32
N ALA A 414 -11.50 -1.36 11.51
CA ALA A 414 -11.79 -2.74 11.84
C ALA A 414 -10.55 -3.65 11.76
N LEU A 415 -9.66 -3.39 10.80
CA LEU A 415 -8.53 -4.27 10.52
C LEU A 415 -7.23 -3.84 11.19
N LEU A 416 -6.99 -2.52 11.39
CA LEU A 416 -5.81 -2.06 12.10
C LEU A 416 -5.90 -2.31 13.61
N PRO A 417 -4.75 -2.77 14.20
CA PRO A 417 -3.57 -3.28 13.52
C PRO A 417 -3.80 -4.68 12.96
N ALA A 418 -3.03 -5.03 11.92
CA ALA A 418 -3.06 -6.38 11.37
C ALA A 418 -2.75 -7.43 12.43
N GLY A 419 -3.41 -8.59 12.35
CA GLY A 419 -3.19 -9.69 13.28
C GLY A 419 -1.77 -10.23 13.25
N THR A 420 -1.21 -10.33 12.05
CA THR A 420 0.18 -10.74 11.78
C THR A 420 1.22 -9.81 12.40
N LEU A 421 0.83 -8.60 12.81
CA LEU A 421 1.69 -7.60 13.45
C LEU A 421 1.29 -7.29 14.90
N SER A 422 0.22 -7.90 15.40
CA SER A 422 -0.26 -7.71 16.78
C SER A 422 -0.24 -9.02 17.57
N GLY A 423 -1.13 -9.93 17.27
CA GLY A 423 -1.27 -11.23 17.92
C GLY A 423 -2.72 -11.62 18.15
N ALA A 424 -2.93 -12.67 18.91
CA ALA A 424 -4.25 -13.25 19.16
C ALA A 424 -4.42 -13.60 20.65
N PRO A 425 -5.52 -13.17 21.30
CA PRO A 425 -6.54 -12.22 20.84
C PRO A 425 -6.01 -10.79 20.65
N LYS A 426 -6.41 -10.13 19.56
CA LYS A 426 -5.85 -8.86 19.06
C LYS A 426 -5.73 -7.77 20.14
N ILE A 427 -6.82 -7.46 20.84
CA ILE A 427 -6.87 -6.36 21.82
C ILE A 427 -5.88 -6.62 22.97
N ARG A 428 -5.86 -7.83 23.51
CA ARG A 428 -4.95 -8.19 24.61
C ARG A 428 -3.49 -8.18 24.14
N ALA A 429 -3.19 -8.70 22.96
CA ALA A 429 -1.86 -8.62 22.36
C ALA A 429 -1.38 -7.17 22.22
N CYS A 430 -2.24 -6.26 21.74
CA CYS A 430 -1.91 -4.83 21.63
C CYS A 430 -1.64 -4.19 23.00
N GLN A 431 -2.39 -4.56 24.06
CA GLN A 431 -2.11 -4.10 25.43
C GLN A 431 -0.72 -4.55 25.90
N ILE A 432 -0.36 -5.82 25.63
CA ILE A 432 0.95 -6.39 25.99
C ILE A 432 2.08 -5.71 25.19
N ILE A 433 1.90 -5.50 23.89
CA ILE A 433 2.84 -4.73 23.05
C ILE A 433 3.09 -3.36 23.67
N ASN A 434 2.04 -2.62 24.04
CA ASN A 434 2.16 -1.31 24.68
C ASN A 434 2.86 -1.34 26.06
N GLN A 435 2.82 -2.48 26.75
CA GLN A 435 3.50 -2.64 28.04
C GLN A 435 4.98 -3.00 27.87
N LEU A 436 5.28 -3.83 26.88
CA LEU A 436 6.62 -4.37 26.65
C LEU A 436 7.50 -3.49 25.77
N GLU A 437 6.94 -2.93 24.69
CA GLU A 437 7.66 -2.03 23.80
C GLU A 437 7.66 -0.60 24.38
N GLN A 438 8.85 -0.04 24.57
CA GLN A 438 9.01 1.29 25.16
C GLN A 438 8.66 2.43 24.19
N ASN A 439 8.74 2.17 22.88
CA ASN A 439 8.58 3.17 21.84
C ASN A 439 7.37 2.86 20.96
N LYS A 440 6.69 3.91 20.48
CA LYS A 440 5.68 3.78 19.43
C LYS A 440 6.26 3.18 18.17
N ARG A 441 5.47 2.34 17.49
CA ARG A 441 5.87 1.68 16.25
C ARG A 441 5.84 2.60 15.03
N GLY A 442 4.96 3.62 15.05
CA GLY A 442 4.77 4.51 13.92
C GLY A 442 4.24 3.76 12.69
N ILE A 443 4.92 3.92 11.54
CA ILE A 443 4.49 3.30 10.28
C ILE A 443 4.64 1.77 10.25
N TYR A 444 5.51 1.19 11.08
CA TYR A 444 5.68 -0.26 11.14
C TYR A 444 4.43 -0.95 11.69
N GLY A 445 3.87 -1.88 10.92
CA GLY A 445 2.62 -2.56 11.23
C GLY A 445 1.37 -1.70 11.04
N GLY A 446 1.51 -0.49 10.49
CA GLY A 446 0.43 0.35 10.03
C GLY A 446 -0.08 -0.05 8.63
N ALA A 447 -0.88 0.81 8.01
CA ALA A 447 -1.44 0.64 6.68
C ALA A 447 -0.87 1.66 5.71
N ILE A 448 -0.45 1.22 4.52
CA ILE A 448 0.15 2.07 3.48
C ILE A 448 -0.55 1.82 2.15
N GLY A 449 -0.90 2.88 1.42
CA GLY A 449 -1.51 2.75 0.10
C GLY A 449 -2.39 3.94 -0.26
N TYR A 450 -3.57 3.68 -0.82
CA TYR A 450 -4.47 4.73 -1.28
C TYR A 450 -5.94 4.51 -0.92
N LEU A 451 -6.66 5.62 -0.82
CA LEU A 451 -8.12 5.74 -0.77
C LEU A 451 -8.55 6.53 -2.00
N ASP A 452 -9.25 5.88 -2.94
CA ASP A 452 -9.65 6.49 -4.21
C ASP A 452 -10.93 7.33 -4.08
N PHE A 453 -11.08 8.36 -4.89
CA PHE A 453 -12.28 9.20 -4.94
C PHE A 453 -13.56 8.44 -5.34
N THR A 454 -13.44 7.25 -5.94
CA THR A 454 -14.58 6.37 -6.24
C THR A 454 -15.04 5.52 -5.06
N GLY A 455 -14.35 5.62 -3.90
CA GLY A 455 -14.60 4.82 -2.70
C GLY A 455 -13.79 3.53 -2.63
N ASN A 456 -13.02 3.20 -3.66
CA ASN A 456 -12.11 2.06 -3.63
C ASN A 456 -10.91 2.33 -2.71
N MET A 457 -10.28 1.25 -2.24
CA MET A 457 -9.12 1.32 -1.36
C MET A 457 -8.20 0.13 -1.61
N ASP A 458 -6.89 0.36 -1.53
CA ASP A 458 -5.90 -0.71 -1.53
C ASP A 458 -4.77 -0.34 -0.57
N LEU A 459 -4.67 -1.10 0.54
CA LEU A 459 -3.71 -0.85 1.62
C LEU A 459 -2.93 -2.12 1.95
N CYS A 460 -1.61 -2.01 1.97
CA CYS A 460 -0.73 -3.05 2.48
C CYS A 460 -0.34 -2.80 3.95
N ILE A 461 0.20 -3.82 4.58
CA ILE A 461 0.79 -3.71 5.91
C ILE A 461 2.17 -3.05 5.80
N GLY A 462 2.45 -2.09 6.68
CA GLY A 462 3.72 -1.37 6.73
C GLY A 462 4.85 -2.21 7.31
N ILE A 463 5.38 -3.14 6.51
CA ILE A 463 6.53 -4.01 6.83
C ILE A 463 7.57 -3.99 5.71
N ARG A 464 8.77 -4.49 5.96
CA ARG A 464 9.87 -4.53 4.98
C ARG A 464 10.13 -3.16 4.37
N LEU A 465 10.18 -2.14 5.22
CA LEU A 465 10.35 -0.75 4.84
C LEU A 465 11.45 -0.07 5.67
N ALA A 466 12.00 0.99 5.08
CA ALA A 466 12.76 2.01 5.80
C ALA A 466 12.03 3.35 5.69
N TYR A 467 12.10 4.14 6.73
CA TYR A 467 11.74 5.54 6.66
C TYR A 467 12.91 6.40 7.13
N LYS A 468 13.03 7.58 6.51
CA LYS A 468 14.02 8.58 6.88
C LYS A 468 13.32 9.83 7.38
N ARG A 469 13.73 10.31 8.55
CA ARG A 469 13.20 11.49 9.21
C ARG A 469 14.33 12.17 9.99
N ASN A 470 14.45 13.48 9.90
CA ASN A 470 15.48 14.24 10.63
C ASN A 470 16.91 13.69 10.47
N ASN A 471 17.30 13.28 9.25
CA ASN A 471 18.59 12.65 8.94
C ASN A 471 18.86 11.33 9.69
N GLU A 472 17.84 10.66 10.17
CA GLU A 472 17.89 9.31 10.71
C GLU A 472 17.06 8.37 9.85
N ILE A 473 17.65 7.25 9.44
CA ILE A 473 16.93 6.12 8.83
C ILE A 473 16.54 5.17 9.93
N SER A 474 15.32 4.70 9.89
CA SER A 474 14.82 3.66 10.78
C SER A 474 14.20 2.51 9.99
N ILE A 475 14.47 1.29 10.45
CA ILE A 475 13.93 0.02 9.95
C ILE A 475 13.37 -0.72 11.15
N CYS A 476 12.11 -1.07 11.14
CA CYS A 476 11.50 -1.84 12.22
C CYS A 476 11.12 -3.24 11.71
N SER A 477 11.34 -4.23 12.54
CA SER A 477 10.98 -5.63 12.28
C SER A 477 10.62 -6.33 13.58
N GLY A 478 9.95 -7.47 13.50
CA GLY A 478 9.54 -8.22 14.69
C GLY A 478 9.33 -9.70 14.41
N ALA A 479 9.21 -10.45 15.50
CA ALA A 479 8.93 -11.88 15.50
C ALA A 479 7.63 -12.18 16.24
N GLY A 480 6.91 -13.22 15.77
CA GLY A 480 5.71 -13.73 16.40
C GLY A 480 6.06 -14.70 17.53
N ILE A 481 5.84 -14.27 18.75
CA ILE A 481 6.17 -15.05 19.96
C ILE A 481 5.02 -16.00 20.28
N VAL A 482 5.35 -17.28 20.40
CA VAL A 482 4.46 -18.38 20.77
C VAL A 482 5.04 -19.15 21.95
N TYR A 483 4.31 -20.13 22.47
CA TYR A 483 4.67 -20.90 23.66
C TYR A 483 6.08 -21.52 23.60
N ASP A 484 6.46 -22.06 22.43
CA ASP A 484 7.75 -22.74 22.21
C ASP A 484 8.84 -21.81 21.64
N SER A 485 8.61 -20.50 21.62
CA SER A 485 9.59 -19.53 21.13
C SER A 485 10.87 -19.55 21.99
N VAL A 486 12.02 -19.48 21.30
CA VAL A 486 13.36 -19.37 21.91
C VAL A 486 13.84 -17.94 21.73
N PRO A 487 14.06 -17.15 22.80
CA PRO A 487 14.35 -15.73 22.73
C PRO A 487 15.47 -15.34 21.77
N GLU A 488 16.58 -16.09 21.74
CA GLU A 488 17.71 -15.84 20.86
C GLU A 488 17.35 -16.05 19.37
N ASN A 489 16.52 -17.05 19.08
CA ASN A 489 16.07 -17.33 17.72
C ASN A 489 15.13 -16.23 17.23
N GLU A 490 14.23 -15.74 18.09
CA GLU A 490 13.31 -14.64 17.77
C GLU A 490 14.06 -13.33 17.53
N TYR A 491 15.13 -13.06 18.30
CA TYR A 491 16.01 -11.93 18.04
C TYR A 491 16.67 -12.04 16.65
N GLN A 492 17.19 -13.22 16.33
CA GLN A 492 17.82 -13.44 15.02
C GLN A 492 16.82 -13.34 13.88
N GLU A 493 15.60 -13.83 14.06
CA GLU A 493 14.52 -13.70 13.08
C GLU A 493 14.16 -12.23 12.84
N CYS A 494 14.05 -11.44 13.91
CA CYS A 494 13.84 -10.00 13.82
C CYS A 494 14.93 -9.33 12.96
N LEU A 495 16.21 -9.63 13.20
CA LEU A 495 17.32 -9.11 12.38
C LEU A 495 17.25 -9.59 10.92
N ASN A 496 16.95 -10.85 10.70
CA ASN A 496 16.83 -11.43 9.36
C ASN A 496 15.72 -10.76 8.54
N LYS A 497 14.59 -10.45 9.19
CA LYS A 497 13.47 -9.74 8.55
C LYS A 497 13.83 -8.30 8.14
N ALA A 498 14.70 -7.63 8.87
CA ALA A 498 15.23 -6.31 8.50
C ALA A 498 16.33 -6.40 7.41
N GLY A 499 17.00 -7.54 7.31
CA GLY A 499 18.25 -7.72 6.54
C GLY A 499 18.17 -7.27 5.10
N ALA A 500 17.09 -7.61 4.37
CA ALA A 500 16.95 -7.22 2.96
C ALA A 500 16.88 -5.69 2.77
N VAL A 501 16.24 -4.98 3.69
CA VAL A 501 16.13 -3.51 3.63
C VAL A 501 17.46 -2.87 4.03
N VAL A 502 18.13 -3.38 5.06
CA VAL A 502 19.48 -2.92 5.47
C VAL A 502 20.48 -3.10 4.33
N GLU A 503 20.47 -4.26 3.68
CA GLU A 503 21.35 -4.56 2.56
C GLU A 503 21.08 -3.61 1.36
N ALA A 504 19.83 -3.38 1.02
CA ALA A 504 19.47 -2.45 -0.06
C ALA A 504 19.95 -1.02 0.22
N ILE A 505 19.88 -0.57 1.48
CA ILE A 505 20.39 0.74 1.88
C ILE A 505 21.91 0.79 1.79
N LYS A 506 22.62 -0.24 2.26
CA LYS A 506 24.08 -0.33 2.17
C LYS A 506 24.56 -0.38 0.72
N MET A 507 23.86 -1.09 -0.15
CA MET A 507 24.18 -1.13 -1.59
C MET A 507 23.95 0.21 -2.29
N ALA A 508 23.04 1.04 -1.78
CA ALA A 508 22.74 2.36 -2.31
C ALA A 508 23.62 3.47 -1.72
N ASP A 509 24.46 3.16 -0.73
CA ASP A 509 25.32 4.14 -0.06
C ASP A 509 26.35 4.73 -1.05
N GLY A 510 26.36 6.05 -1.19
CA GLY A 510 27.19 6.76 -2.16
C GLY A 510 26.59 6.88 -3.57
N GLY A 511 25.42 6.25 -3.83
CA GLY A 511 24.73 6.25 -5.13
C GLY A 511 25.00 5.00 -5.95
N ILE A 512 24.04 4.68 -6.84
CA ILE A 512 24.09 3.47 -7.70
C ILE A 512 24.23 3.80 -9.19
N ASP A 513 24.22 5.08 -9.56
CA ASP A 513 24.46 5.49 -10.94
C ASP A 513 25.98 5.59 -11.15
N TYR A 514 26.51 4.70 -11.97
CA TYR A 514 27.88 4.82 -12.42
C TYR A 514 27.99 6.06 -13.30
N ASP A 515 28.70 7.07 -12.83
CA ASP A 515 29.21 8.08 -13.71
C ASP A 515 30.11 7.39 -14.76
N SER A 516 29.69 7.36 -16.01
CA SER A 516 30.45 6.82 -17.14
C SER A 516 31.61 7.75 -17.53
N THR A 517 32.30 8.31 -16.53
CA THR A 517 33.50 9.11 -16.70
C THR A 517 34.68 8.39 -16.04
N HIS A 518 35.00 7.21 -16.60
CA HIS A 518 36.37 6.65 -16.60
C HIS A 518 36.63 5.93 -17.90
#